data_2f64fc0b62b5cc508379884bc704083a
#
_entry.id   2f64fc0b62b5cc508379884bc704083a
#
_cell.length_a   1.000
_cell.length_b   1.000
_cell.length_c   1.000
_cell.angle_alpha   90.00
_cell.angle_beta   90.00
_cell.angle_gamma   90.00
#
_symmetry.space_group_name_H-M   'P 1'
#
loop_
_entity.id
_entity.type
_entity.pdbx_description
1 polymer ?
#
loop_
_entity_poly.entity_id
_entity_poly.type
_entity_poly.pdbx_seq_one_letter_code
_entity_poly.pdbx_strand_id
1 'polypeptide(L)'
;MKKFIFDVDGTLTPSRKQIDSSFEAFMIKFACSYPVYLVTGSDRKKTIEQIGLDLYNRSKRVYNCAGNDIYERDNLVYRNPWTLPDEARRFLMDELDYSQFPLKTGNHIDQRSGCINFSILGRNALFEERAIYKEWDNLHNERVDI
;
A
#
# COMPACT_ATOMS: atom_id res chain seq x y z
N MET A 1 -14.98 26.59 1.72
CA MET A 1 -15.27 25.45 0.80
C MET A 1 -15.00 24.13 1.54
N LYS A 2 -15.91 23.14 1.48
CA LYS A 2 -15.71 21.82 2.11
C LYS A 2 -14.58 21.07 1.37
N LYS A 3 -13.72 20.38 2.12
CA LYS A 3 -12.67 19.49 1.61
C LYS A 3 -13.07 18.06 1.91
N PHE A 4 -12.79 17.14 0.99
CA PHE A 4 -13.12 15.73 1.14
C PHE A 4 -11.84 14.91 1.09
N ILE A 5 -11.66 14.04 2.08
CA ILE A 5 -10.49 13.16 2.20
C ILE A 5 -11.02 11.72 2.16
N PHE A 6 -10.48 10.91 1.28
CA PHE A 6 -10.84 9.50 1.14
C PHE A 6 -9.61 8.62 1.27
N ASP A 7 -9.77 7.51 1.95
CA ASP A 7 -8.91 6.34 1.81
C ASP A 7 -9.22 5.61 0.49
N VAL A 8 -8.34 4.75 0.02
CA VAL A 8 -8.49 4.03 -1.25
C VAL A 8 -8.94 2.59 -1.01
N ASP A 9 -8.10 1.79 -0.32
CA ASP A 9 -8.36 0.37 -0.10
C ASP A 9 -9.51 0.12 0.89
N GLY A 10 -10.60 -0.51 0.43
CA GLY A 10 -11.79 -0.75 1.26
C GLY A 10 -12.73 0.47 1.38
N THR A 11 -12.39 1.60 0.74
CA THR A 11 -13.21 2.81 0.71
C THR A 11 -13.64 3.16 -0.72
N LEU A 12 -12.71 3.51 -1.61
CA LEU A 12 -13.01 3.78 -3.02
C LEU A 12 -12.95 2.54 -3.89
N THR A 13 -12.16 1.55 -3.48
CA THR A 13 -12.01 0.27 -4.17
C THR A 13 -12.13 -0.89 -3.20
N PRO A 14 -12.55 -2.09 -3.62
CA PRO A 14 -12.26 -3.29 -2.86
C PRO A 14 -10.75 -3.41 -2.68
N SER A 15 -10.29 -3.93 -1.54
CA SER A 15 -8.86 -3.99 -1.23
C SER A 15 -8.05 -4.60 -2.37
N ARG A 16 -7.04 -3.87 -2.85
CA ARG A 16 -6.12 -4.22 -3.93
C ARG A 16 -6.77 -4.44 -5.31
N LYS A 17 -8.05 -4.11 -5.48
CA LYS A 17 -8.75 -4.20 -6.77
C LYS A 17 -8.91 -2.83 -7.40
N GLN A 18 -9.30 -2.82 -8.65
CA GLN A 18 -9.66 -1.60 -9.36
C GLN A 18 -11.01 -1.06 -8.89
N ILE A 19 -11.17 0.24 -9.00
CA ILE A 19 -12.43 0.94 -8.78
C ILE A 19 -13.47 0.49 -9.82
N ASP A 20 -14.73 0.41 -9.41
CA ASP A 20 -15.82 0.21 -10.34
C ASP A 20 -15.91 1.40 -11.32
N SER A 21 -16.09 1.12 -12.62
CA SER A 21 -16.06 2.15 -13.66
C SER A 21 -17.16 3.21 -13.52
N SER A 22 -18.33 2.83 -13.05
CA SER A 22 -19.43 3.78 -12.80
C SER A 22 -19.15 4.67 -11.61
N PHE A 23 -18.54 4.12 -10.57
CA PHE A 23 -18.12 4.86 -9.39
C PHE A 23 -16.91 5.76 -9.68
N GLU A 24 -15.95 5.31 -10.51
CA GLU A 24 -14.85 6.15 -10.99
C GLU A 24 -15.39 7.39 -11.71
N ALA A 25 -16.33 7.21 -12.66
CA ALA A 25 -16.94 8.31 -13.39
C ALA A 25 -17.68 9.30 -12.45
N PHE A 26 -18.34 8.79 -11.41
CA PHE A 26 -18.95 9.63 -10.38
C PHE A 26 -17.87 10.40 -9.60
N MET A 27 -16.83 9.76 -9.14
CA MET A 27 -15.76 10.39 -8.36
C MET A 27 -15.00 11.45 -9.16
N ILE A 28 -14.78 11.23 -10.46
CA ILE A 28 -14.19 12.21 -11.38
C ILE A 28 -15.06 13.48 -11.42
N LYS A 29 -16.38 13.36 -11.60
CA LYS A 29 -17.32 14.49 -11.58
C LYS A 29 -17.32 15.19 -10.21
N PHE A 30 -17.30 14.41 -9.15
CA PHE A 30 -17.23 14.93 -7.78
C PHE A 30 -15.95 15.74 -7.55
N ALA A 31 -14.80 15.24 -8.00
CA ALA A 31 -13.51 15.93 -7.90
C ALA A 31 -13.42 17.22 -8.76
N CYS A 32 -14.24 17.35 -9.81
CA CYS A 32 -14.39 18.61 -10.55
C CYS A 32 -15.13 19.68 -9.73
N SER A 33 -16.04 19.27 -8.85
CA SER A 33 -16.90 20.19 -8.08
C SER A 33 -16.35 20.48 -6.68
N TYR A 34 -15.57 19.58 -6.13
CA TYR A 34 -15.06 19.66 -4.77
C TYR A 34 -13.58 19.30 -4.68
N PRO A 35 -12.79 19.95 -3.78
CA PRO A 35 -11.42 19.54 -3.51
C PRO A 35 -11.37 18.15 -2.87
N VAL A 36 -10.90 17.16 -3.63
CA VAL A 36 -10.70 15.78 -3.19
C VAL A 36 -9.23 15.57 -2.84
N TYR A 37 -8.97 14.93 -1.73
CA TYR A 37 -7.68 14.49 -1.24
C TYR A 37 -7.73 12.98 -1.04
N LEU A 38 -6.67 12.26 -1.43
CA LEU A 38 -6.57 10.83 -1.22
C LEU A 38 -5.44 10.52 -0.23
N VAL A 39 -5.69 9.58 0.66
CA VAL A 39 -4.69 9.06 1.62
C VAL A 39 -4.68 7.55 1.52
N THR A 40 -3.52 6.94 1.27
CA THR A 40 -3.40 5.49 1.12
C THR A 40 -2.05 4.98 1.59
N GLY A 41 -2.01 3.74 2.07
CA GLY A 41 -0.77 3.00 2.34
C GLY A 41 -0.05 2.51 1.07
N SER A 42 -0.72 2.55 -0.09
CA SER A 42 -0.15 2.14 -1.38
C SER A 42 0.83 3.18 -1.92
N ASP A 43 1.80 2.75 -2.74
CA ASP A 43 2.63 3.65 -3.53
C ASP A 43 1.85 4.26 -4.70
N ARG A 44 2.44 5.26 -5.37
CA ARG A 44 1.81 5.99 -6.48
C ARG A 44 1.37 5.06 -7.62
N LYS A 45 2.24 4.13 -8.02
CA LYS A 45 1.96 3.21 -9.13
C LYS A 45 0.72 2.38 -8.82
N LYS A 46 0.69 1.78 -7.63
CA LYS A 46 -0.44 0.96 -7.18
C LYS A 46 -1.73 1.77 -7.03
N THR A 47 -1.64 2.98 -6.51
CA THR A 47 -2.80 3.87 -6.40
C THR A 47 -3.39 4.18 -7.77
N ILE A 48 -2.57 4.53 -8.77
CA ILE A 48 -3.03 4.78 -10.15
C ILE A 48 -3.65 3.53 -10.78
N GLU A 49 -3.06 2.35 -10.56
CA GLU A 49 -3.63 1.08 -11.02
C GLU A 49 -5.03 0.82 -10.44
N GLN A 50 -5.29 1.25 -9.20
CA GLN A 50 -6.56 1.04 -8.52
C GLN A 50 -7.64 2.04 -8.92
N ILE A 51 -7.33 3.33 -9.00
CA ILE A 51 -8.34 4.39 -9.18
C ILE A 51 -8.32 5.07 -10.54
N GLY A 52 -7.40 4.69 -11.43
CA GLY A 52 -7.20 5.35 -12.73
C GLY A 52 -6.40 6.65 -12.63
N LEU A 53 -5.70 6.97 -13.72
CA LEU A 53 -4.86 8.17 -13.81
C LEU A 53 -5.69 9.47 -13.78
N ASP A 54 -6.90 9.46 -14.35
CA ASP A 54 -7.73 10.66 -14.42
C ASP A 54 -8.24 11.08 -13.04
N LEU A 55 -8.78 10.16 -12.24
CA LEU A 55 -9.18 10.46 -10.85
C LEU A 55 -7.97 10.85 -10.00
N TYR A 56 -6.83 10.18 -10.18
CA TYR A 56 -5.59 10.53 -9.50
C TYR A 56 -5.20 11.98 -9.76
N ASN A 57 -5.17 12.41 -11.03
CA ASN A 57 -4.76 13.75 -11.43
C ASN A 57 -5.79 14.85 -11.13
N ARG A 58 -7.08 14.48 -10.98
CA ARG A 58 -8.13 15.42 -10.56
C ARG A 58 -8.17 15.62 -9.06
N SER A 59 -7.63 14.68 -8.31
CA SER A 59 -7.45 14.86 -6.87
C SER A 59 -6.50 16.01 -6.59
N LYS A 60 -6.87 16.89 -5.65
CA LYS A 60 -6.09 18.08 -5.31
C LYS A 60 -4.70 17.72 -4.81
N ARG A 61 -4.62 16.63 -4.04
CA ARG A 61 -3.37 16.05 -3.54
C ARG A 61 -3.58 14.59 -3.18
N VAL A 62 -2.57 13.76 -3.45
CA VAL A 62 -2.56 12.34 -3.09
C VAL A 62 -1.40 12.06 -2.16
N TYR A 63 -1.70 11.50 -1.01
CA TYR A 63 -0.77 11.11 0.04
C TYR A 63 -0.57 9.59 -0.04
N ASN A 64 0.41 9.15 -0.82
CA ASN A 64 0.80 7.75 -0.93
C ASN A 64 1.72 7.35 0.23
N CYS A 65 1.90 6.05 0.45
CA CYS A 65 2.75 5.50 1.51
C CYS A 65 2.46 6.15 2.88
N ALA A 66 1.17 6.28 3.24
CA ALA A 66 0.71 6.95 4.47
C ALA A 66 1.26 8.39 4.64
N GLY A 67 1.38 9.13 3.53
CA GLY A 67 1.86 10.51 3.53
C GLY A 67 3.38 10.67 3.36
N ASN A 68 4.11 9.58 3.17
CA ASN A 68 5.55 9.63 2.92
C ASN A 68 5.92 9.91 1.46
N ASP A 69 4.93 9.90 0.54
CA ASP A 69 5.11 10.18 -0.89
C ASP A 69 3.89 10.97 -1.38
N ILE A 70 4.04 12.29 -1.56
CA ILE A 70 2.93 13.21 -1.78
C ILE A 70 3.02 13.81 -3.17
N TYR A 71 1.93 13.75 -3.92
CA TYR A 71 1.81 14.32 -5.25
C TYR A 71 0.64 15.30 -5.37
N GLU A 72 0.86 16.34 -6.18
CA GLU A 72 -0.19 17.16 -6.78
C GLU A 72 -0.16 16.91 -8.29
N ARG A 73 -1.10 16.14 -8.81
CA ARG A 73 -1.07 15.60 -10.18
C ARG A 73 0.22 14.78 -10.42
N ASP A 74 1.03 15.16 -11.40
CA ASP A 74 2.33 14.54 -11.70
C ASP A 74 3.51 15.17 -10.94
N ASN A 75 3.28 16.27 -10.19
CA ASN A 75 4.33 16.95 -9.46
C ASN A 75 4.56 16.29 -8.11
N LEU A 76 5.77 15.82 -7.86
CA LEU A 76 6.21 15.37 -6.54
C LEU A 76 6.32 16.60 -5.62
N VAL A 77 5.52 16.62 -4.54
CA VAL A 77 5.52 17.68 -3.53
C VAL A 77 6.44 17.34 -2.37
N TYR A 78 6.42 16.07 -1.96
CA TYR A 78 7.23 15.58 -0.87
C TYR A 78 7.51 14.09 -1.03
N ARG A 79 8.73 13.69 -0.68
CA ARG A 79 9.13 12.30 -0.52
C ARG A 79 10.02 12.15 0.70
N ASN A 80 9.64 11.25 1.60
CA ASN A 80 10.49 10.92 2.75
C ASN A 80 11.75 10.19 2.25
N PRO A 81 12.96 10.70 2.55
CA PRO A 81 14.20 10.10 2.11
C PRO A 81 14.64 8.90 2.95
N TRP A 82 13.87 8.52 3.97
CA TRP A 82 14.21 7.43 4.85
C TRP A 82 14.42 6.11 4.10
N THR A 83 15.45 5.39 4.48
CA THR A 83 15.76 4.04 4.01
C THR A 83 15.90 3.10 5.19
N LEU A 84 15.64 1.82 4.96
CA LEU A 84 15.79 0.80 6.00
C LEU A 84 17.26 0.72 6.45
N PRO A 85 17.59 0.96 7.74
CA PRO A 85 18.94 0.78 8.25
C PRO A 85 19.45 -0.66 8.08
N ASP A 86 20.74 -0.81 7.85
CA ASP A 86 21.36 -2.14 7.63
C ASP A 86 21.19 -3.08 8.81
N GLU A 87 21.21 -2.56 10.04
CA GLU A 87 20.95 -3.34 11.25
C GLU A 87 19.52 -3.89 11.28
N ALA A 88 18.54 -3.06 10.99
CA ALA A 88 17.14 -3.49 10.91
C ALA A 88 16.92 -4.48 9.76
N ARG A 89 17.61 -4.27 8.63
CA ARG A 89 17.58 -5.23 7.51
C ARG A 89 18.14 -6.60 7.91
N ARG A 90 19.25 -6.63 8.62
CA ARG A 90 19.83 -7.89 9.12
C ARG A 90 18.88 -8.60 10.06
N PHE A 91 18.31 -7.87 11.04
CA PHE A 91 17.32 -8.42 11.95
C PHE A 91 16.15 -9.09 11.18
N LEU A 92 15.57 -8.40 10.20
CA LEU A 92 14.45 -8.96 9.40
C LEU A 92 14.88 -10.18 8.57
N MET A 93 16.12 -10.24 8.11
CA MET A 93 16.63 -11.41 7.40
C MET A 93 16.85 -12.58 8.34
N ASP A 94 17.35 -12.33 9.54
CA ASP A 94 17.50 -13.36 10.58
C ASP A 94 16.12 -13.94 10.96
N GLU A 95 15.09 -13.09 11.16
CA GLU A 95 13.71 -13.53 11.40
C GLU A 95 13.16 -14.37 10.23
N LEU A 96 13.47 -13.99 8.99
CA LEU A 96 13.09 -14.78 7.82
C LEU A 96 13.75 -16.17 7.83
N ASP A 97 15.00 -16.26 8.23
CA ASP A 97 15.76 -17.51 8.28
C ASP A 97 15.31 -18.41 9.46
N TYR A 98 14.96 -17.81 10.58
CA TYR A 98 14.44 -18.53 11.76
C TYR A 98 13.01 -19.05 11.59
N SER A 99 12.22 -18.41 10.75
CA SER A 99 10.83 -18.82 10.52
C SER A 99 10.70 -20.28 10.10
N GLN A 100 9.86 -21.00 10.81
CA GLN A 100 9.53 -22.41 10.54
C GLN A 100 8.45 -22.57 9.44
N PHE A 101 7.90 -21.48 8.94
CA PHE A 101 6.94 -21.57 7.83
C PHE A 101 7.64 -22.04 6.57
N PRO A 102 7.18 -23.15 5.93
CA PRO A 102 7.94 -23.84 4.91
C PRO A 102 7.98 -23.12 3.54
N LEU A 103 6.99 -22.25 3.28
CA LEU A 103 6.87 -21.60 1.98
C LEU A 103 7.42 -20.17 2.02
N LYS A 104 8.39 -19.89 1.17
CA LYS A 104 8.97 -18.55 0.98
C LYS A 104 8.98 -18.20 -0.52
N THR A 105 8.17 -17.19 -0.91
CA THR A 105 7.89 -16.89 -2.33
C THR A 105 8.76 -15.76 -2.90
N GLY A 106 9.68 -15.22 -2.09
CA GLY A 106 10.55 -14.11 -2.47
C GLY A 106 9.95 -12.72 -2.28
N ASN A 107 10.78 -11.68 -2.48
CA ASN A 107 10.44 -10.29 -2.19
C ASN A 107 9.93 -10.09 -0.75
N HIS A 108 10.75 -10.46 0.22
CA HIS A 108 10.37 -10.46 1.64
C HIS A 108 10.40 -9.07 2.26
N ILE A 109 11.25 -8.17 1.75
CA ILE A 109 11.35 -6.76 2.18
C ILE A 109 11.01 -5.86 1.00
N ASP A 110 9.83 -5.26 1.02
CA ASP A 110 9.35 -4.30 0.01
C ASP A 110 9.51 -2.88 0.56
N GLN A 111 10.61 -2.22 0.20
CA GLN A 111 10.91 -0.86 0.62
C GLN A 111 10.10 0.15 -0.18
N ARG A 112 9.50 1.09 0.52
CA ARG A 112 8.77 2.23 -0.03
C ARG A 112 9.27 3.53 0.57
N SER A 113 8.73 4.66 0.12
CA SER A 113 9.00 5.95 0.75
C SER A 113 8.59 5.92 2.23
N GLY A 114 9.56 6.12 3.12
CA GLY A 114 9.33 6.23 4.56
C GLY A 114 8.84 4.99 5.29
N CYS A 115 8.76 3.83 4.63
CA CYS A 115 8.31 2.58 5.26
C CYS A 115 8.81 1.34 4.51
N ILE A 116 8.63 0.19 5.15
CA ILE A 116 8.81 -1.13 4.53
C ILE A 116 7.57 -1.99 4.76
N ASN A 117 7.39 -2.98 3.90
CA ASN A 117 6.56 -4.13 4.20
C ASN A 117 7.47 -5.35 4.31
N PHE A 118 7.47 -5.98 5.46
CA PHE A 118 8.13 -7.26 5.67
C PHE A 118 7.11 -8.38 5.60
N SER A 119 7.51 -9.53 5.06
CA SER A 119 6.64 -10.71 4.95
C SER A 119 7.48 -11.98 4.93
N ILE A 120 7.27 -12.86 5.88
CA ILE A 120 7.87 -14.20 5.91
C ILE A 120 7.48 -15.00 4.66
N LEU A 121 6.21 -15.02 4.31
CA LEU A 121 5.73 -15.70 3.10
C LEU A 121 6.30 -15.07 1.81
N GLY A 122 6.53 -13.75 1.82
CA GLY A 122 6.94 -12.96 0.65
C GLY A 122 5.78 -12.30 -0.09
N ARG A 123 6.12 -11.27 -0.87
CA ARG A 123 5.15 -10.44 -1.60
C ARG A 123 4.65 -11.11 -2.89
N ASN A 124 5.39 -12.08 -3.41
CA ASN A 124 5.04 -12.81 -4.65
C ASN A 124 3.99 -13.91 -4.42
N ALA A 125 3.59 -14.13 -3.18
CA ALA A 125 2.63 -15.17 -2.78
C ALA A 125 1.25 -14.99 -3.42
N LEU A 126 0.66 -16.09 -3.85
CA LEU A 126 -0.70 -16.20 -4.34
C LEU A 126 -1.72 -15.99 -3.21
N PHE A 127 -2.99 -15.81 -3.57
CA PHE A 127 -4.05 -15.56 -2.58
C PHE A 127 -4.23 -16.75 -1.63
N GLU A 128 -4.20 -17.96 -2.16
CA GLU A 128 -4.35 -19.22 -1.42
C GLU A 128 -3.18 -19.43 -0.45
N GLU A 129 -1.97 -19.13 -0.88
CA GLU A 129 -0.75 -19.22 -0.06
C GLU A 129 -0.81 -18.24 1.13
N ARG A 130 -1.39 -17.05 0.93
CA ARG A 130 -1.61 -16.07 2.00
C ARG A 130 -2.63 -16.56 3.03
N ALA A 131 -3.67 -17.30 2.58
CA ALA A 131 -4.63 -17.88 3.49
C ALA A 131 -3.98 -18.97 4.36
N ILE A 132 -3.16 -19.84 3.77
CA ILE A 132 -2.40 -20.88 4.48
C ILE A 132 -1.45 -20.25 5.52
N TYR A 133 -0.68 -19.22 5.13
CA TYR A 133 0.20 -18.53 6.07
C TYR A 133 -0.59 -17.89 7.22
N LYS A 134 -1.74 -17.27 6.93
CA LYS A 134 -2.59 -16.66 7.95
C LYS A 134 -3.08 -17.69 8.98
N GLU A 135 -3.50 -18.87 8.52
CA GLU A 135 -3.94 -19.96 9.42
C GLU A 135 -2.78 -20.47 10.27
N TRP A 136 -1.62 -20.67 9.66
CA TRP A 136 -0.41 -21.08 10.36
C TRP A 136 0.02 -20.04 11.41
N ASP A 137 0.06 -18.77 11.05
CA ASP A 137 0.42 -17.69 11.94
C ASP A 137 -0.56 -17.51 13.13
N ASN A 138 -1.86 -17.77 12.91
CA ASN A 138 -2.84 -17.78 14.00
C ASN A 138 -2.55 -18.86 15.08
N LEU A 139 -1.83 -19.93 14.72
CA LEU A 139 -1.43 -20.98 15.65
C LEU A 139 -0.07 -20.73 16.30
N HIS A 140 0.82 -20.04 15.60
CA HIS A 140 2.23 -19.87 16.01
C HIS A 140 2.55 -18.46 16.50
N ASN A 141 1.67 -17.46 16.23
CA ASN A 141 1.83 -16.05 16.56
C ASN A 141 3.12 -15.38 16.06
N GLU A 142 3.74 -15.92 15.01
CA GLU A 142 5.03 -15.46 14.49
C GLU A 142 5.08 -13.95 14.24
N ARG A 143 4.00 -13.37 13.65
CA ARG A 143 3.95 -11.93 13.38
C ARG A 143 3.79 -11.05 14.62
N VAL A 144 3.47 -11.63 15.76
CA VAL A 144 3.42 -10.92 17.03
C VAL A 144 4.80 -10.87 17.67
N ASP A 145 5.64 -11.87 17.38
CA ASP A 145 6.97 -12.01 17.97
C ASP A 145 8.04 -11.21 17.17
N ILE A 146 7.77 -10.87 15.90
CA ILE A 146 8.58 -10.01 15.04
C ILE A 146 8.25 -8.52 15.25
#